data_805e5ce69d3d3e8131823aea157b16e6
#
_entry.id   805e5ce69d3d3e8131823aea157b16e6
#
_cell.length_a   1.000
_cell.length_b   1.000
_cell.length_c   1.000
_cell.angle_alpha   90.00
_cell.angle_beta   90.00
_cell.angle_gamma   90.00
#
_symmetry.space_group_name_H-M   'P 1'
#
loop_
_entity.id
_entity.type
_entity.pdbx_description
1 polymer ?
#
loop_
_entity_poly.entity_id
_entity_poly.type
_entity_poly.pdbx_seq_one_letter_code
_entity_poly.pdbx_strand_id
1 'polypeptide(L)'
;MRTIFFFFVFLIGITSNTFGQDVNKYKYVLVPQEFEFLKHPNQYQVNALTAFLLEKYGFDALYEEKIPANMGLCDVLKVNVHNESSLFRSRLYVTLENCNDEVVFTSKTGSSREKNYKKSYHEALREAFTSFEGAELIKSGVAVAETSAKKILLKL
;
A
#
# COMPACT_ATOMS: atom_id res chain seq x y z
N MET A 1 10.58 29.30 46.17
CA MET A 1 11.11 29.41 44.81
C MET A 1 11.67 28.08 44.26
N ARG A 2 11.18 26.93 44.70
CA ARG A 2 11.66 25.59 44.25
C ARG A 2 10.63 24.76 43.50
N THR A 3 9.43 25.27 43.30
CA THR A 3 8.32 24.55 42.67
C THR A 3 8.03 24.99 41.23
N ILE A 4 8.63 26.05 40.73
CA ILE A 4 8.39 26.59 39.37
C ILE A 4 9.30 25.92 38.34
N PHE A 5 10.37 25.28 38.77
CA PHE A 5 11.33 24.65 37.85
C PHE A 5 10.87 23.30 37.25
N PHE A 6 9.89 22.64 37.87
CA PHE A 6 9.36 21.35 37.38
C PHE A 6 8.31 21.46 36.28
N PHE A 7 7.75 22.67 36.10
CA PHE A 7 6.72 22.86 35.07
C PHE A 7 7.25 23.15 33.66
N PHE A 8 8.54 23.51 33.58
CA PHE A 8 9.16 23.91 32.31
C PHE A 8 9.79 22.73 31.52
N VAL A 9 9.96 21.57 32.15
CA VAL A 9 10.56 20.38 31.50
C VAL A 9 9.53 19.53 30.78
N PHE A 10 8.22 19.74 30.98
CA PHE A 10 7.15 18.92 30.41
C PHE A 10 6.66 19.40 29.02
N LEU A 11 7.19 20.50 28.50
CA LEU A 11 6.73 21.09 27.22
C LEU A 11 7.64 20.76 26.01
N ILE A 12 8.61 19.86 26.17
CA ILE A 12 9.46 19.40 25.04
C ILE A 12 9.09 17.96 24.74
N GLY A 13 7.95 17.77 24.17
CA GLY A 13 7.50 16.44 23.78
C GLY A 13 6.55 16.49 22.62
N ILE A 14 6.95 15.83 21.54
CA ILE A 14 6.12 15.34 20.46
C ILE A 14 5.93 16.32 19.31
N THR A 15 7.01 16.61 18.60
CA THR A 15 6.89 16.80 17.15
C THR A 15 7.05 15.45 16.46
N SER A 16 5.99 14.67 16.44
CA SER A 16 5.90 13.54 15.53
C SER A 16 5.76 14.11 14.11
N ASN A 17 6.89 14.24 13.42
CA ASN A 17 6.85 14.47 11.98
C ASN A 17 6.31 13.21 11.34
N THR A 18 4.98 13.12 11.22
CA THR A 18 4.35 12.19 10.29
C THR A 18 4.64 12.69 8.89
N PHE A 19 5.75 12.27 8.32
CA PHE A 19 5.97 12.33 6.87
C PHE A 19 5.01 11.34 6.21
N GLY A 20 3.74 11.68 6.17
CA GLY A 20 2.79 11.07 5.28
C GLY A 20 3.10 11.56 3.87
N GLN A 21 3.99 10.89 3.15
CA GLN A 21 4.11 11.14 1.72
C GLN A 21 2.76 10.82 1.09
N ASP A 22 2.28 11.73 0.23
CA ASP A 22 0.97 11.60 -0.39
C ASP A 22 0.99 10.46 -1.42
N VAL A 23 0.55 9.28 -0.98
CA VAL A 23 0.42 8.07 -1.81
C VAL A 23 -0.56 8.33 -2.98
N ASN A 24 -1.48 9.28 -2.80
CA ASN A 24 -2.52 9.59 -3.78
C ASN A 24 -1.99 10.16 -5.10
N LYS A 25 -0.77 10.64 -5.15
CA LYS A 25 -0.15 11.12 -6.40
C LYS A 25 0.27 9.98 -7.34
N TYR A 26 0.38 8.75 -6.82
CA TYR A 26 0.81 7.60 -7.60
C TYR A 26 -0.40 6.79 -8.08
N LYS A 27 -0.45 6.58 -9.38
CA LYS A 27 -1.47 5.74 -10.00
C LYS A 27 -1.02 4.29 -10.16
N TYR A 28 0.27 4.12 -10.42
CA TYR A 28 0.85 2.84 -10.79
C TYR A 28 1.61 2.21 -9.64
N VAL A 29 1.46 0.90 -9.47
CA VAL A 29 2.21 0.11 -8.49
C VAL A 29 2.84 -1.09 -9.17
N LEU A 30 4.16 -1.19 -9.04
CA LEU A 30 4.94 -2.29 -9.55
C LEU A 30 4.83 -3.50 -8.62
N VAL A 31 4.36 -4.61 -9.14
CA VAL A 31 4.26 -5.89 -8.43
C VAL A 31 5.43 -6.78 -8.87
N PRO A 32 6.30 -7.22 -7.96
CA PRO A 32 7.40 -8.10 -8.30
C PRO A 32 6.88 -9.48 -8.71
N GLN A 33 7.67 -10.24 -9.47
CA GLN A 33 7.34 -11.63 -9.82
C GLN A 33 7.37 -12.55 -8.60
N GLU A 34 8.21 -12.24 -7.62
CA GLU A 34 8.41 -13.02 -6.40
C GLU A 34 8.59 -12.08 -5.20
N PHE A 35 7.94 -12.38 -4.07
CA PHE A 35 8.21 -11.73 -2.80
C PHE A 35 9.30 -12.50 -2.04
N GLU A 36 10.10 -11.81 -1.24
CA GLU A 36 11.28 -12.36 -0.56
C GLU A 36 11.02 -13.65 0.25
N PHE A 37 9.84 -13.77 0.87
CA PHE A 37 9.48 -14.95 1.68
C PHE A 37 8.99 -16.15 0.86
N LEU A 38 8.81 -15.99 -0.44
CA LEU A 38 8.40 -17.05 -1.36
C LEU A 38 9.65 -17.74 -1.96
N LYS A 39 9.48 -18.94 -2.47
CA LYS A 39 10.56 -19.74 -3.08
C LYS A 39 10.48 -19.82 -4.60
N HIS A 40 9.38 -19.37 -5.15
CA HIS A 40 9.09 -19.43 -6.59
C HIS A 40 8.21 -18.25 -7.01
N PRO A 41 8.33 -17.77 -8.25
CA PRO A 41 7.46 -16.75 -8.78
C PRO A 41 5.99 -17.11 -8.61
N ASN A 42 5.21 -16.13 -8.14
CA ASN A 42 3.76 -16.26 -7.89
C ASN A 42 3.35 -17.48 -7.07
N GLN A 43 4.22 -17.94 -6.16
CA GLN A 43 3.92 -19.06 -5.28
C GLN A 43 2.64 -18.79 -4.47
N TYR A 44 1.80 -19.80 -4.36
CA TYR A 44 0.46 -19.69 -3.76
C TYR A 44 -0.44 -18.61 -4.38
N GLN A 45 -0.08 -18.07 -5.55
CA GLN A 45 -0.77 -16.96 -6.22
C GLN A 45 -0.81 -15.66 -5.40
N VAL A 46 0.17 -15.45 -4.53
CA VAL A 46 0.24 -14.25 -3.68
C VAL A 46 0.45 -12.99 -4.52
N ASN A 47 1.36 -13.02 -5.50
CA ASN A 47 1.64 -11.87 -6.36
C ASN A 47 0.41 -11.51 -7.23
N ALA A 48 -0.24 -12.50 -7.82
CA ALA A 48 -1.46 -12.29 -8.60
C ALA A 48 -2.61 -11.73 -7.74
N LEU A 49 -2.76 -12.23 -6.50
CA LEU A 49 -3.74 -11.69 -5.57
C LEU A 49 -3.40 -10.26 -5.14
N THR A 50 -2.12 -9.95 -4.92
CA THR A 50 -1.66 -8.59 -4.60
C THR A 50 -2.02 -7.62 -5.72
N ALA A 51 -1.72 -7.97 -6.98
CA ALA A 51 -2.09 -7.17 -8.14
C ALA A 51 -3.61 -6.93 -8.22
N PHE A 52 -4.40 -7.99 -8.10
CA PHE A 52 -5.86 -7.90 -8.09
C PHE A 52 -6.40 -6.99 -6.98
N LEU A 53 -5.82 -7.08 -5.76
CA LEU A 53 -6.24 -6.25 -4.64
C LEU A 53 -5.85 -4.78 -4.84
N LEU A 54 -4.65 -4.49 -5.38
CA LEU A 54 -4.25 -3.14 -5.75
C LEU A 54 -5.23 -2.53 -6.76
N GLU A 55 -5.59 -3.25 -7.80
CA GLU A 55 -6.58 -2.81 -8.80
C GLU A 55 -7.95 -2.56 -8.17
N LYS A 56 -8.39 -3.45 -7.27
CA LYS A 56 -9.64 -3.28 -6.51
C LYS A 56 -9.66 -1.96 -5.71
N TYR A 57 -8.50 -1.52 -5.20
CA TYR A 57 -8.36 -0.29 -4.43
C TYR A 57 -7.93 0.92 -5.27
N GLY A 58 -7.97 0.81 -6.60
CA GLY A 58 -7.86 1.94 -7.53
C GLY A 58 -6.45 2.23 -8.04
N PHE A 59 -5.49 1.34 -7.80
CA PHE A 59 -4.18 1.42 -8.43
C PHE A 59 -4.15 0.64 -9.74
N ASP A 60 -3.32 1.05 -10.67
CA ASP A 60 -2.97 0.25 -11.85
C ASP A 60 -1.76 -0.64 -11.51
N ALA A 61 -1.97 -1.94 -11.34
CA ALA A 61 -0.89 -2.89 -11.05
C ALA A 61 -0.09 -3.21 -12.31
N LEU A 62 1.22 -3.01 -12.24
CA LEU A 62 2.17 -3.31 -13.32
C LEU A 62 3.13 -4.41 -12.90
N TYR A 63 3.53 -5.24 -13.86
CA TYR A 63 4.68 -6.13 -13.72
C TYR A 63 5.88 -5.54 -14.45
N GLU A 64 7.10 -5.84 -14.00
CA GLU A 64 8.35 -5.28 -14.57
C GLU A 64 8.41 -5.35 -16.10
N GLU A 65 7.93 -6.45 -16.67
CA GLU A 65 7.90 -6.69 -18.12
C GLU A 65 6.92 -5.77 -18.88
N LYS A 66 6.02 -5.08 -18.18
CA LYS A 66 4.96 -4.27 -18.74
C LYS A 66 5.09 -2.78 -18.43
N ILE A 67 6.23 -2.34 -17.92
CA ILE A 67 6.47 -0.92 -17.66
C ILE A 67 6.59 -0.20 -19.01
N PRO A 68 5.76 0.82 -19.29
CA PRO A 68 5.89 1.62 -20.50
C PRO A 68 7.25 2.33 -20.55
N ALA A 69 7.89 2.36 -21.72
CA ALA A 69 9.22 2.94 -21.89
C ALA A 69 9.31 4.45 -21.57
N ASN A 70 8.18 5.13 -21.56
CA ASN A 70 8.06 6.57 -21.25
C ASN A 70 7.73 6.85 -19.77
N MET A 71 7.64 5.82 -18.92
CA MET A 71 7.33 5.95 -17.51
C MET A 71 8.63 6.02 -16.70
N GLY A 72 8.76 7.06 -15.88
CA GLY A 72 9.88 7.19 -14.95
C GLY A 72 9.75 6.24 -13.75
N LEU A 73 10.88 5.78 -13.21
CA LEU A 73 10.87 4.94 -12.00
C LEU A 73 10.24 5.65 -10.80
N CYS A 74 10.25 6.98 -10.78
CA CYS A 74 9.64 7.77 -9.71
C CYS A 74 8.16 8.09 -9.95
N ASP A 75 7.57 7.60 -11.04
CA ASP A 75 6.13 7.70 -11.32
C ASP A 75 5.35 6.49 -10.79
N VAL A 76 6.05 5.48 -10.29
CA VAL A 76 5.49 4.23 -9.78
C VAL A 76 5.90 3.99 -8.33
N LEU A 77 5.01 3.34 -7.57
CA LEU A 77 5.36 2.73 -6.29
C LEU A 77 5.75 1.27 -6.51
N LYS A 78 6.55 0.73 -5.62
CA LYS A 78 6.82 -0.71 -5.52
C LYS A 78 5.98 -1.27 -4.38
N VAL A 79 5.29 -2.39 -4.59
CA VAL A 79 4.62 -3.12 -3.50
C VAL A 79 5.53 -4.21 -2.97
N ASN A 80 5.60 -4.32 -1.65
CA ASN A 80 6.21 -5.46 -0.99
C ASN A 80 5.22 -6.09 -0.01
N VAL A 81 5.28 -7.43 0.13
CA VAL A 81 4.50 -8.20 1.09
C VAL A 81 5.47 -8.86 2.06
N HIS A 82 5.28 -8.58 3.34
CA HIS A 82 6.12 -9.06 4.41
C HIS A 82 5.43 -10.19 5.17
N ASN A 83 6.22 -11.18 5.57
CA ASN A 83 5.73 -12.36 6.29
C ASN A 83 6.24 -12.37 7.73
N GLU A 84 5.33 -12.21 8.69
CA GLU A 84 5.56 -12.32 10.14
C GLU A 84 4.87 -13.56 10.73
N SER A 85 4.68 -14.60 9.93
CA SER A 85 3.97 -15.80 10.34
C SER A 85 4.67 -16.54 11.47
N SER A 86 3.88 -17.21 12.30
CA SER A 86 4.32 -18.11 13.37
C SER A 86 3.87 -19.54 13.07
N LEU A 87 4.22 -20.48 13.93
CA LEU A 87 3.88 -21.92 13.75
C LEU A 87 2.37 -22.17 13.59
N PHE A 88 1.51 -21.33 14.17
CA PHE A 88 0.06 -21.56 14.22
C PHE A 88 -0.77 -20.52 13.50
N ARG A 89 -0.13 -19.51 12.89
CA ARG A 89 -0.84 -18.40 12.28
C ARG A 89 0.01 -17.75 11.17
N SER A 90 -0.57 -17.62 9.99
CA SER A 90 0.00 -16.76 8.96
C SER A 90 -0.29 -15.30 9.28
N ARG A 91 0.71 -14.44 9.12
CA ARG A 91 0.63 -12.99 9.32
C ARG A 91 1.35 -12.28 8.20
N LEU A 92 0.62 -11.47 7.47
CA LEU A 92 1.17 -10.68 6.35
C LEU A 92 0.83 -9.22 6.52
N TYR A 93 1.74 -8.34 6.12
CA TYR A 93 1.47 -6.93 5.93
C TYR A 93 2.08 -6.45 4.61
N VAL A 94 1.61 -5.32 4.13
CA VAL A 94 1.96 -4.76 2.83
C VAL A 94 2.59 -3.40 3.01
N THR A 95 3.69 -3.14 2.29
CA THR A 95 4.29 -1.81 2.17
C THR A 95 4.23 -1.32 0.73
N LEU A 96 4.10 0.00 0.56
CA LEU A 96 4.35 0.67 -0.69
C LEU A 96 5.59 1.54 -0.52
N GLU A 97 6.51 1.46 -1.47
CA GLU A 97 7.81 2.13 -1.46
C GLU A 97 7.96 3.02 -2.69
N ASN A 98 8.58 4.19 -2.52
CA ASN A 98 8.88 5.09 -3.62
C ASN A 98 10.19 4.71 -4.32
N CYS A 99 10.61 5.50 -5.31
CA CYS A 99 11.85 5.26 -6.06
C CYS A 99 13.16 5.44 -5.26
N ASN A 100 13.07 5.97 -4.04
CA ASN A 100 14.20 6.08 -3.11
C ASN A 100 14.22 4.94 -2.07
N ASP A 101 13.38 3.91 -2.28
CA ASP A 101 13.16 2.81 -1.35
C ASP A 101 12.62 3.26 0.03
N GLU A 102 11.96 4.43 0.07
CA GLU A 102 11.29 4.91 1.28
C GLU A 102 9.87 4.35 1.35
N VAL A 103 9.50 3.79 2.50
CA VAL A 103 8.15 3.30 2.74
C VAL A 103 7.20 4.49 2.88
N VAL A 104 6.26 4.62 1.95
CA VAL A 104 5.25 5.69 1.94
C VAL A 104 3.90 5.23 2.49
N PHE A 105 3.68 3.93 2.57
CA PHE A 105 2.48 3.33 3.16
C PHE A 105 2.80 1.98 3.78
N THR A 106 2.19 1.70 4.93
CA THR A 106 2.23 0.38 5.58
C THR A 106 0.82 -0.02 5.99
N SER A 107 0.38 -1.19 5.57
CA SER A 107 -0.92 -1.74 5.97
C SER A 107 -0.89 -2.23 7.42
N LYS A 108 -2.07 -2.48 7.99
CA LYS A 108 -2.15 -3.33 9.19
C LYS A 108 -1.68 -4.76 8.86
N THR A 109 -1.29 -5.51 9.88
CA THR A 109 -1.01 -6.94 9.72
C THR A 109 -2.33 -7.72 9.65
N GLY A 110 -2.55 -8.40 8.53
CA GLY A 110 -3.62 -9.38 8.41
C GLY A 110 -3.17 -10.75 8.87
N SER A 111 -4.09 -11.59 9.31
CA SER A 111 -3.77 -12.90 9.89
C SER A 111 -4.77 -13.99 9.51
N SER A 112 -4.30 -15.23 9.48
CA SER A 112 -5.14 -16.42 9.29
C SER A 112 -4.64 -17.59 10.10
N ARG A 113 -5.56 -18.47 10.52
CA ARG A 113 -5.30 -19.75 11.18
C ARG A 113 -5.59 -20.95 10.27
N GLU A 114 -5.87 -20.71 9.02
CA GLU A 114 -6.12 -21.75 8.03
C GLU A 114 -4.85 -22.61 7.87
N LYS A 115 -5.02 -23.93 7.78
CA LYS A 115 -3.89 -24.88 7.67
C LYS A 115 -3.33 -24.97 6.27
N ASN A 116 -4.14 -24.72 5.27
CA ASN A 116 -3.70 -24.68 3.88
C ASN A 116 -2.98 -23.35 3.60
N TYR A 117 -1.70 -23.38 3.29
CA TYR A 117 -0.86 -22.20 3.08
C TYR A 117 -1.44 -21.22 2.05
N LYS A 118 -1.93 -21.70 0.91
CA LYS A 118 -2.53 -20.82 -0.09
C LYS A 118 -3.73 -20.07 0.47
N LYS A 119 -4.67 -20.76 1.11
CA LYS A 119 -5.84 -20.14 1.72
C LYS A 119 -5.43 -19.18 2.84
N SER A 120 -4.50 -19.60 3.69
CA SER A 120 -4.02 -18.82 4.81
C SER A 120 -3.40 -17.49 4.39
N TYR A 121 -2.52 -17.53 3.39
CA TYR A 121 -1.92 -16.30 2.84
C TYR A 121 -2.95 -15.42 2.15
N HIS A 122 -3.91 -16.00 1.43
CA HIS A 122 -4.98 -15.24 0.80
C HIS A 122 -5.87 -14.52 1.81
N GLU A 123 -6.24 -15.17 2.91
CA GLU A 123 -7.03 -14.56 3.99
C GLU A 123 -6.25 -13.43 4.67
N ALA A 124 -5.01 -13.70 5.09
CA ALA A 124 -4.15 -12.71 5.73
C ALA A 124 -3.92 -11.49 4.83
N LEU A 125 -3.64 -11.72 3.55
CA LEU A 125 -3.41 -10.63 2.60
C LEU A 125 -4.67 -9.78 2.38
N ARG A 126 -5.84 -10.40 2.22
CA ARG A 126 -7.11 -9.67 2.10
C ARG A 126 -7.41 -8.82 3.34
N GLU A 127 -7.14 -9.35 4.53
CA GLU A 127 -7.29 -8.60 5.77
C GLU A 127 -6.33 -7.41 5.83
N ALA A 128 -5.05 -7.58 5.45
CA ALA A 128 -4.07 -6.49 5.39
C ALA A 128 -4.54 -5.36 4.44
N PHE A 129 -5.07 -5.74 3.28
CA PHE A 129 -5.56 -4.79 2.28
C PHE A 129 -6.80 -3.98 2.71
N THR A 130 -7.52 -4.37 3.76
CA THR A 130 -8.62 -3.50 4.28
C THR A 130 -8.11 -2.16 4.81
N SER A 131 -6.81 -2.02 5.09
CA SER A 131 -6.19 -0.74 5.43
C SER A 131 -6.22 0.28 4.29
N PHE A 132 -6.36 -0.19 3.06
CA PHE A 132 -6.46 0.66 1.88
C PHE A 132 -7.85 1.32 1.76
N GLU A 133 -8.88 0.81 2.41
CA GLU A 133 -10.22 1.41 2.43
C GLU A 133 -10.26 2.75 3.20
N GLY A 134 -9.45 2.88 4.24
CA GLY A 134 -9.39 4.07 5.09
C GLY A 134 -8.38 5.13 4.63
N ALA A 135 -7.40 4.74 3.85
CA ALA A 135 -6.57 5.67 3.11
C ALA A 135 -7.41 6.11 1.91
N GLU A 136 -7.80 7.37 1.80
CA GLU A 136 -8.52 7.89 0.62
C GLU A 136 -7.64 7.79 -0.64
N LEU A 137 -7.25 6.56 -0.97
CA LEU A 137 -6.38 6.22 -2.07
C LEU A 137 -7.20 6.32 -3.36
N ILE A 138 -7.13 7.48 -3.98
CA ILE A 138 -7.48 7.72 -5.39
C ILE A 138 -8.96 7.50 -5.75
N LYS A 139 -9.85 8.34 -5.25
CA LYS A 139 -11.10 8.65 -5.98
C LYS A 139 -11.01 9.94 -6.82
N SER A 140 -9.88 10.65 -6.83
CA SER A 140 -9.81 11.95 -7.52
C SER A 140 -9.48 11.87 -9.02
N GLY A 141 -8.98 10.75 -9.54
CA GLY A 141 -8.67 10.62 -10.97
C GLY A 141 -9.89 10.39 -11.87
N VAL A 142 -10.93 9.70 -11.38
CA VAL A 142 -12.13 9.41 -12.19
C VAL A 142 -13.16 10.52 -12.11
N ALA A 143 -13.26 11.21 -10.98
CA ALA A 143 -14.23 12.29 -10.79
C ALA A 143 -13.95 13.53 -11.65
N VAL A 144 -12.68 13.81 -11.97
CA VAL A 144 -12.32 14.98 -12.80
C VAL A 144 -12.63 14.73 -14.28
N ALA A 145 -12.50 13.50 -14.77
CA ALA A 145 -12.80 13.15 -16.16
C ALA A 145 -14.31 13.17 -16.44
N GLU A 146 -15.15 12.65 -15.54
CA GLU A 146 -16.60 12.67 -15.70
C GLU A 146 -17.20 14.08 -15.57
N THR A 147 -16.66 14.91 -14.67
CA THR A 147 -17.14 16.30 -14.50
C THR A 147 -16.79 17.16 -15.70
N SER A 148 -15.64 16.95 -16.33
CA SER A 148 -15.24 17.67 -17.54
C SER A 148 -16.06 17.25 -18.76
N ALA A 149 -16.34 15.96 -18.93
CA ALA A 149 -17.18 15.46 -20.01
C ALA A 149 -18.63 15.93 -19.90
N LYS A 150 -19.19 15.93 -18.67
CA LYS A 150 -20.57 16.39 -18.43
C LYS A 150 -20.73 17.89 -18.63
N LYS A 151 -19.68 18.69 -18.38
CA LYS A 151 -19.71 20.15 -18.58
C LYS A 151 -19.62 20.56 -20.05
N ILE A 152 -19.03 19.71 -20.90
CA ILE A 152 -18.95 19.94 -22.35
C ILE A 152 -20.28 19.60 -23.03
N LEU A 153 -20.97 18.56 -22.57
CA LEU A 153 -22.27 18.14 -23.13
C LEU A 153 -23.43 19.10 -22.77
N LEU A 154 -23.30 19.92 -21.74
CA LEU A 154 -24.34 20.90 -21.35
C LEU A 154 -24.19 22.27 -22.05
N LYS A 155 -23.15 22.43 -22.89
CA LYS A 155 -22.90 23.68 -23.64
C LYS A 155 -23.13 23.59 -25.16
N LEU A 156 -23.65 22.45 -25.62
CA LEU A 156 -24.12 22.25 -27.00
C LEU A 156 -25.65 22.24 -27.02
#